data_97aa74779767ac0632e6a002f3f37ad9
#
_entry.id   97aa74779767ac0632e6a002f3f37ad9
#
_cell.length_a   1.000
_cell.length_b   1.000
_cell.length_c   1.000
_cell.angle_alpha   90.00
_cell.angle_beta   90.00
_cell.angle_gamma   90.00
#
_symmetry.space_group_name_H-M   'P 1'
#
loop_
_entity.id
_entity.type
_entity.pdbx_description
1 polymer ?
#
loop_
_entity_poly.entity_id
_entity_poly.type
_entity_poly.pdbx_seq_one_letter_code
_entity_poly.pdbx_strand_id
1 'polypeptide(L)'
;MRRASVLALALLFGVACQVPPASATPEPTGAQHGGTLRVALPAEVTAFDPWTTDPASLMATRQIFETLVEVDPATSRITPALASSWQMTNDGASWTFTLREGVRFHDGVPLDAPSVIASFERGRTTRASAYRALFDEPSAIVSIQAVDPRTVRFDLRAPFGPFLAHLAAPQAAIARANLAGTGPFTASANALAPDGTLTLGRNDLYWRRDATGKQLPYLDGLVFRPVRDATSRLAELRAGRVDVALDLPIAQASTARSDPSLVVSPRKDGALASLGIDATAPPFDRPEARRAVAMAVNRNALSAVYAGTSRPATQVVPPGSLGYDESVVEFAPLDTDAGRKALADAHVATPISADLAYPNGPTAAYPDPQRIAQSIAADLGKIGIVARLRAVDPAALRDAKAAFTLDTTAIGLDPDDVFWPLYGLDDPSGTSLIVGLVKKARADADPTKRAELYKQVSKIARTDALRIPLLFADRPNAATARLVGYTGIEYFGTVWLRP
;
A
#
# COMPACT_ATOMS: atom_id res chain seq x y z
N MET A 1 -47.57 -20.39 -51.23
CA MET A 1 -47.09 -20.60 -49.87
C MET A 1 -45.66 -20.10 -49.79
N ARG A 2 -45.46 -18.85 -49.33
CA ARG A 2 -44.12 -18.21 -49.18
C ARG A 2 -43.72 -18.32 -47.73
N ARG A 3 -42.60 -18.98 -47.44
CA ARG A 3 -41.98 -19.04 -46.11
C ARG A 3 -41.13 -17.79 -45.91
N ALA A 4 -41.49 -16.98 -44.93
CA ALA A 4 -40.68 -15.87 -44.45
C ALA A 4 -39.71 -16.40 -43.38
N SER A 5 -38.40 -16.25 -43.63
CA SER A 5 -37.34 -16.52 -42.65
C SER A 5 -37.18 -15.29 -41.80
N VAL A 6 -37.43 -15.43 -40.49
CA VAL A 6 -37.17 -14.39 -39.51
C VAL A 6 -35.72 -14.56 -39.02
N LEU A 7 -34.88 -13.55 -39.34
CA LEU A 7 -33.51 -13.46 -38.84
C LEU A 7 -33.56 -12.85 -37.43
N ALA A 8 -33.30 -13.64 -36.39
CA ALA A 8 -33.19 -13.15 -35.04
C ALA A 8 -31.78 -12.53 -34.83
N LEU A 9 -31.74 -11.22 -34.72
CA LEU A 9 -30.51 -10.47 -34.36
C LEU A 9 -30.33 -10.54 -32.83
N ALA A 10 -29.41 -11.36 -32.38
CA ALA A 10 -29.02 -11.43 -30.96
C ALA A 10 -28.22 -10.18 -30.59
N LEU A 11 -28.84 -9.21 -29.91
CA LEU A 11 -28.18 -8.10 -29.27
C LEU A 11 -27.47 -8.60 -28.00
N LEU A 12 -26.17 -8.75 -28.08
CA LEU A 12 -25.30 -8.93 -26.90
C LEU A 12 -25.28 -7.63 -26.08
N PHE A 13 -26.09 -7.57 -25.02
CA PHE A 13 -25.96 -6.54 -24.01
C PHE A 13 -24.70 -6.82 -23.19
N GLY A 14 -23.62 -6.14 -23.52
CA GLY A 14 -22.48 -6.03 -22.62
C GLY A 14 -22.92 -5.25 -21.37
N VAL A 15 -22.82 -5.86 -20.21
CA VAL A 15 -22.98 -5.18 -18.92
C VAL A 15 -21.81 -4.22 -18.77
N ALA A 16 -21.99 -2.98 -19.20
CA ALA A 16 -21.07 -1.90 -18.88
C ALA A 16 -21.19 -1.64 -17.38
N CYS A 17 -20.18 -2.01 -16.59
CA CYS A 17 -20.03 -1.51 -15.23
C CYS A 17 -19.85 0.01 -15.32
N GLN A 18 -20.94 0.76 -15.12
CA GLN A 18 -20.86 2.22 -14.97
C GLN A 18 -20.10 2.50 -13.67
N VAL A 19 -18.88 3.01 -13.80
CA VAL A 19 -18.11 3.55 -12.68
C VAL A 19 -18.86 4.81 -12.20
N PRO A 20 -19.29 4.89 -10.92
CA PRO A 20 -19.88 6.12 -10.41
C PRO A 20 -18.87 7.26 -10.53
N PRO A 21 -19.32 8.51 -10.77
CA PRO A 21 -18.42 9.64 -10.82
C PRO A 21 -17.63 9.74 -9.51
N ALA A 22 -16.33 9.98 -9.61
CA ALA A 22 -15.46 10.17 -8.46
C ALA A 22 -16.07 11.20 -7.51
N SER A 23 -16.25 10.83 -6.25
CA SER A 23 -16.71 11.76 -5.22
C SER A 23 -15.65 12.85 -5.08
N ALA A 24 -15.98 14.07 -5.51
CA ALA A 24 -15.10 15.21 -5.35
C ALA A 24 -14.82 15.42 -3.86
N THR A 25 -13.57 15.29 -3.46
CA THR A 25 -13.12 15.73 -2.13
C THR A 25 -13.50 17.20 -1.98
N PRO A 26 -14.10 17.64 -0.85
CA PRO A 26 -14.42 19.05 -0.66
C PRO A 26 -13.12 19.86 -0.79
N GLU A 27 -13.02 20.67 -1.84
CA GLU A 27 -11.84 21.49 -2.04
C GLU A 27 -11.83 22.66 -1.08
N PRO A 28 -10.65 23.03 -0.56
CA PRO A 28 -10.55 24.17 0.32
C PRO A 28 -10.86 25.44 -0.47
N THR A 29 -11.90 26.14 -0.07
CA THR A 29 -12.21 27.49 -0.58
C THR A 29 -11.01 28.40 -0.41
N GLY A 30 -10.50 28.98 -1.51
CA GLY A 30 -9.42 29.97 -1.47
C GLY A 30 -8.05 29.46 -1.95
N ALA A 31 -7.97 28.33 -2.63
CA ALA A 31 -6.73 27.86 -3.24
C ALA A 31 -6.14 28.91 -4.19
N GLN A 32 -4.85 29.24 -4.01
CA GLN A 32 -4.10 30.21 -4.84
C GLN A 32 -2.92 29.54 -5.51
N HIS A 33 -2.61 29.97 -6.72
CA HIS A 33 -1.36 29.60 -7.38
C HIS A 33 -0.19 30.36 -6.75
N GLY A 34 0.93 29.66 -6.65
CA GLY A 34 2.19 30.23 -6.25
C GLY A 34 2.90 29.45 -5.15
N GLY A 35 4.15 29.78 -4.97
CA GLY A 35 5.01 29.21 -3.94
C GLY A 35 5.65 27.88 -4.32
N THR A 36 6.80 27.61 -3.70
CA THR A 36 7.55 26.37 -3.82
C THR A 36 7.49 25.60 -2.53
N LEU A 37 7.04 24.35 -2.57
CA LEU A 37 7.00 23.47 -1.40
C LEU A 37 8.36 22.79 -1.22
N ARG A 38 8.91 22.88 -0.01
CA ARG A 38 10.18 22.28 0.37
C ARG A 38 9.92 21.05 1.25
N VAL A 39 10.42 19.90 0.81
CA VAL A 39 10.16 18.60 1.44
C VAL A 39 11.47 17.98 1.89
N ALA A 40 11.62 17.70 3.18
CA ALA A 40 12.75 16.99 3.74
C ALA A 40 12.52 15.46 3.63
N LEU A 41 13.44 14.78 2.92
CA LEU A 41 13.44 13.33 2.72
C LEU A 41 14.39 12.64 3.72
N PRO A 42 14.13 11.38 4.13
CA PRO A 42 15.05 10.60 4.95
C PRO A 42 16.29 10.09 4.19
N ALA A 43 16.26 10.11 2.86
CA ALA A 43 17.33 9.65 1.98
C ALA A 43 17.43 10.51 0.72
N GLU A 44 18.51 10.36 -0.01
CA GLU A 44 18.72 11.02 -1.31
C GLU A 44 17.85 10.38 -2.40
N VAL A 45 17.46 11.19 -3.39
CA VAL A 45 16.88 10.71 -4.64
C VAL A 45 18.03 10.20 -5.51
N THR A 46 18.00 8.92 -5.87
CA THR A 46 19.09 8.27 -6.62
C THR A 46 18.72 7.92 -8.05
N ALA A 47 17.42 7.96 -8.39
CA ALA A 47 16.90 7.61 -9.70
C ALA A 47 15.73 8.50 -10.10
N PHE A 48 15.59 8.73 -11.42
CA PHE A 48 14.52 9.52 -12.01
C PHE A 48 13.55 8.69 -12.87
N ASP A 49 13.74 7.40 -12.94
CA ASP A 49 12.82 6.54 -13.67
C ASP A 49 11.70 6.01 -12.72
N PRO A 50 10.49 5.75 -13.24
CA PRO A 50 9.38 5.28 -12.41
C PRO A 50 9.55 3.83 -11.96
N TRP A 51 10.50 3.06 -12.51
CA TRP A 51 10.70 1.64 -12.23
C TRP A 51 11.69 1.39 -11.08
N THR A 52 12.15 2.45 -10.43
CA THR A 52 13.04 2.36 -9.25
C THR A 52 12.37 1.64 -8.09
N THR A 53 13.17 1.03 -7.22
CA THR A 53 12.73 0.45 -5.94
C THR A 53 13.09 1.34 -4.75
N ASP A 54 13.87 2.41 -4.99
CA ASP A 54 14.26 3.34 -3.94
C ASP A 54 13.07 4.21 -3.47
N PRO A 55 12.68 4.16 -2.17
CA PRO A 55 11.51 4.88 -1.68
C PRO A 55 11.59 6.39 -1.87
N ALA A 56 12.77 7.01 -1.68
CA ALA A 56 12.93 8.46 -1.85
C ALA A 56 12.77 8.87 -3.31
N SER A 57 13.33 8.08 -4.24
CA SER A 57 13.16 8.28 -5.67
C SER A 57 11.71 8.07 -6.12
N LEU A 58 11.01 7.04 -5.61
CA LEU A 58 9.57 6.83 -5.90
C LEU A 58 8.71 8.02 -5.46
N MET A 59 9.02 8.61 -4.32
CA MET A 59 8.33 9.78 -3.80
C MET A 59 8.44 10.99 -4.75
N ALA A 60 9.63 11.20 -5.28
CA ALA A 60 9.90 12.27 -6.25
C ALA A 60 9.29 11.96 -7.63
N THR A 61 9.45 10.73 -8.12
CA THR A 61 8.98 10.33 -9.46
C THR A 61 7.44 10.31 -9.58
N ARG A 62 6.72 10.07 -8.48
CA ARG A 62 5.24 10.23 -8.44
C ARG A 62 4.74 11.64 -8.75
N GLN A 63 5.58 12.65 -8.67
CA GLN A 63 5.23 14.02 -9.05
C GLN A 63 5.42 14.27 -10.56
N ILE A 64 6.19 13.40 -11.20
CA ILE A 64 6.62 13.52 -12.61
C ILE A 64 5.79 12.60 -13.51
N PHE A 65 5.51 11.38 -13.03
CA PHE A 65 4.87 10.32 -13.82
C PHE A 65 3.51 9.93 -13.25
N GLU A 66 2.58 9.64 -14.15
CA GLU A 66 1.23 9.15 -13.80
C GLU A 66 0.99 7.76 -14.38
N THR A 67 0.03 7.07 -13.80
CA THR A 67 -0.39 5.71 -14.15
C THR A 67 -1.68 5.73 -14.96
N LEU A 68 -2.06 4.62 -15.58
CA LEU A 68 -3.35 4.50 -16.29
C LEU A 68 -4.54 4.69 -15.37
N VAL A 69 -4.43 4.16 -14.16
CA VAL A 69 -5.45 4.24 -13.10
C VAL A 69 -4.76 4.60 -11.80
N GLU A 70 -5.48 5.15 -10.84
CA GLU A 70 -4.94 5.55 -9.53
C GLU A 70 -5.80 5.05 -8.38
N VAL A 71 -5.26 5.03 -7.17
CA VAL A 71 -6.03 4.76 -5.95
C VAL A 71 -6.51 6.08 -5.39
N ASP A 72 -7.82 6.22 -5.22
CA ASP A 72 -8.42 7.33 -4.47
C ASP A 72 -8.02 7.19 -2.98
N PRO A 73 -7.34 8.18 -2.41
CA PRO A 73 -6.82 8.09 -1.05
C PRO A 73 -7.91 8.12 0.04
N ALA A 74 -9.10 8.63 -0.29
CA ALA A 74 -10.20 8.71 0.67
C ALA A 74 -10.99 7.40 0.74
N THR A 75 -11.17 6.74 -0.42
CA THR A 75 -12.02 5.55 -0.56
C THR A 75 -11.24 4.25 -0.76
N SER A 76 -9.93 4.32 -1.02
CA SER A 76 -9.06 3.19 -1.41
C SER A 76 -9.56 2.44 -2.67
N ARG A 77 -10.36 3.09 -3.51
CA ARG A 77 -10.86 2.53 -4.76
C ARG A 77 -9.99 2.93 -5.93
N ILE A 78 -9.90 2.05 -6.93
CA ILE A 78 -9.25 2.37 -8.19
C ILE A 78 -10.15 3.32 -8.99
N THR A 79 -9.57 4.41 -9.44
CA THR A 79 -10.23 5.47 -10.20
C THR A 79 -9.48 5.79 -11.50
N PRO A 80 -10.16 6.38 -12.51
CA PRO A 80 -9.53 6.80 -13.76
C PRO A 80 -8.44 7.85 -13.56
N ALA A 81 -7.26 7.63 -14.19
CA ALA A 81 -6.17 8.61 -14.28
C ALA A 81 -5.87 8.91 -15.76
N LEU A 82 -4.75 8.43 -16.33
CA LEU A 82 -4.46 8.59 -17.76
C LEU A 82 -5.43 7.81 -18.66
N ALA A 83 -5.99 6.71 -18.17
CA ALA A 83 -7.16 6.09 -18.79
C ALA A 83 -8.44 6.77 -18.26
N SER A 84 -9.38 7.11 -19.14
CA SER A 84 -10.69 7.65 -18.79
C SER A 84 -11.69 6.55 -18.43
N SER A 85 -11.48 5.34 -18.94
CA SER A 85 -12.28 4.15 -18.67
C SER A 85 -11.52 2.88 -19.02
N TRP A 86 -12.03 1.76 -18.54
CA TRP A 86 -11.52 0.43 -18.91
C TRP A 86 -12.64 -0.61 -18.97
N GLN A 87 -12.37 -1.69 -19.66
CA GLN A 87 -13.22 -2.87 -19.75
C GLN A 87 -12.34 -4.11 -19.64
N MET A 88 -12.90 -5.20 -19.11
CA MET A 88 -12.24 -6.49 -19.08
C MET A 88 -13.11 -7.56 -19.76
N THR A 89 -12.50 -8.60 -20.29
CA THR A 89 -13.22 -9.79 -20.74
C THR A 89 -13.83 -10.53 -19.55
N ASN A 90 -14.87 -11.34 -19.80
CA ASN A 90 -15.61 -12.05 -18.74
C ASN A 90 -14.73 -12.97 -17.90
N ASP A 91 -13.60 -13.42 -18.42
CA ASP A 91 -12.62 -14.26 -17.72
C ASP A 91 -11.54 -13.43 -17.00
N GLY A 92 -11.48 -12.09 -17.23
CA GLY A 92 -10.47 -11.21 -16.65
C GLY A 92 -9.06 -11.37 -17.22
N ALA A 93 -8.90 -12.10 -18.32
CA ALA A 93 -7.61 -12.31 -18.97
C ALA A 93 -7.22 -11.22 -19.97
N SER A 94 -8.17 -10.39 -20.40
CA SER A 94 -7.90 -9.24 -21.28
C SER A 94 -8.52 -7.97 -20.71
N TRP A 95 -7.75 -6.88 -20.76
CA TRP A 95 -8.13 -5.56 -20.27
C TRP A 95 -7.91 -4.50 -21.34
N THR A 96 -8.92 -3.71 -21.62
CA THR A 96 -8.88 -2.64 -22.62
C THR A 96 -9.09 -1.30 -21.95
N PHE A 97 -8.15 -0.37 -22.13
CA PHE A 97 -8.15 0.97 -21.55
C PHE A 97 -8.34 2.02 -22.63
N THR A 98 -9.28 2.95 -22.42
CA THR A 98 -9.46 4.13 -23.26
C THR A 98 -8.67 5.28 -22.65
N LEU A 99 -7.69 5.82 -23.36
CA LEU A 99 -6.85 6.92 -22.91
C LEU A 99 -7.63 8.25 -22.91
N ARG A 100 -7.30 9.10 -21.95
CA ARG A 100 -7.86 10.44 -21.80
C ARG A 100 -7.41 11.35 -22.94
N GLU A 101 -8.31 12.18 -23.44
CA GLU A 101 -8.01 13.21 -24.42
C GLU A 101 -7.26 14.39 -23.80
N GLY A 102 -6.45 15.06 -24.62
CA GLY A 102 -5.79 16.31 -24.25
C GLY A 102 -4.59 16.17 -23.32
N VAL A 103 -4.25 14.96 -22.86
CA VAL A 103 -3.04 14.72 -22.07
C VAL A 103 -1.80 14.84 -22.93
N ARG A 104 -0.81 15.55 -22.41
CA ARG A 104 0.51 15.71 -23.05
C ARG A 104 1.62 15.34 -22.09
N PHE A 105 2.67 14.77 -22.62
CA PHE A 105 3.95 14.63 -21.90
C PHE A 105 4.61 16.00 -21.70
N HIS A 106 5.56 16.08 -20.79
CA HIS A 106 6.32 17.30 -20.49
C HIS A 106 7.05 17.89 -21.69
N ASP A 107 7.37 17.07 -22.69
CA ASP A 107 7.96 17.50 -23.97
C ASP A 107 6.92 17.93 -25.02
N GLY A 108 5.65 18.05 -24.62
CA GLY A 108 4.54 18.50 -25.44
C GLY A 108 3.93 17.44 -26.36
N VAL A 109 4.50 16.22 -26.42
CA VAL A 109 3.96 15.12 -27.24
C VAL A 109 2.65 14.62 -26.64
N PRO A 110 1.60 14.40 -27.44
CA PRO A 110 0.35 13.83 -26.93
C PRO A 110 0.53 12.42 -26.38
N LEU A 111 -0.23 12.08 -25.33
CA LEU A 111 -0.37 10.70 -24.85
C LEU A 111 -1.16 9.88 -25.87
N ASP A 112 -0.59 8.77 -26.30
CA ASP A 112 -1.20 7.80 -27.19
C ASP A 112 -0.89 6.34 -26.82
N ALA A 113 -1.58 5.40 -27.45
CA ALA A 113 -1.41 3.98 -27.21
C ALA A 113 0.03 3.48 -27.49
N PRO A 114 0.71 3.89 -28.58
CA PRO A 114 2.10 3.54 -28.79
C PRO A 114 3.04 4.00 -27.66
N SER A 115 2.84 5.19 -27.10
CA SER A 115 3.63 5.70 -25.96
C SER A 115 3.46 4.86 -24.71
N VAL A 116 2.23 4.41 -24.43
CA VAL A 116 1.93 3.48 -23.29
C VAL A 116 2.67 2.17 -23.51
N ILE A 117 2.54 1.56 -24.69
CA ILE A 117 3.22 0.31 -25.03
C ILE A 117 4.74 0.44 -24.85
N ALA A 118 5.34 1.49 -25.42
CA ALA A 118 6.77 1.74 -25.32
C ALA A 118 7.24 1.90 -23.86
N SER A 119 6.42 2.51 -23.00
CA SER A 119 6.71 2.63 -21.56
C SER A 119 6.74 1.27 -20.88
N PHE A 120 5.72 0.44 -21.08
CA PHE A 120 5.66 -0.91 -20.50
C PHE A 120 6.78 -1.83 -21.00
N GLU A 121 7.09 -1.80 -22.30
CA GLU A 121 8.20 -2.60 -22.86
C GLU A 121 9.55 -2.18 -22.27
N ARG A 122 9.75 -0.87 -22.04
CA ARG A 122 10.96 -0.39 -21.36
C ARG A 122 11.01 -0.86 -19.91
N GLY A 123 9.92 -0.75 -19.15
CA GLY A 123 9.83 -1.26 -17.78
C GLY A 123 10.14 -2.76 -17.72
N ARG A 124 9.66 -3.54 -18.70
CA ARG A 124 9.92 -4.98 -18.80
C ARG A 124 11.41 -5.29 -19.02
N THR A 125 12.13 -4.47 -19.74
CA THR A 125 13.57 -4.63 -19.98
C THR A 125 14.44 -4.08 -18.85
N THR A 126 13.88 -3.23 -18.01
CA THR A 126 14.56 -2.68 -16.83
C THR A 126 14.73 -3.80 -15.78
N ARG A 127 15.92 -3.85 -15.15
CA ARG A 127 16.22 -4.86 -14.12
C ARG A 127 15.59 -4.58 -12.76
N ALA A 128 14.76 -3.56 -12.64
CA ALA A 128 14.09 -3.22 -11.40
C ALA A 128 13.14 -4.35 -10.96
N SER A 129 13.46 -5.00 -9.85
CA SER A 129 12.72 -6.16 -9.33
C SER A 129 11.25 -5.84 -9.03
N ALA A 130 10.95 -4.61 -8.58
CA ALA A 130 9.58 -4.21 -8.27
C ALA A 130 8.67 -4.21 -9.50
N TYR A 131 9.15 -3.71 -10.66
CA TYR A 131 8.35 -3.75 -11.89
C TYR A 131 8.10 -5.19 -12.35
N ARG A 132 9.12 -6.04 -12.31
CA ARG A 132 9.00 -7.45 -12.65
C ARG A 132 8.04 -8.20 -11.75
N ALA A 133 8.07 -7.93 -10.45
CA ALA A 133 7.13 -8.53 -9.50
C ALA A 133 5.66 -8.19 -9.79
N LEU A 134 5.38 -7.02 -10.38
CA LEU A 134 4.03 -6.63 -10.78
C LEU A 134 3.55 -7.32 -12.07
N PHE A 135 4.46 -7.65 -13.00
CA PHE A 135 4.13 -8.09 -14.36
C PHE A 135 4.70 -9.46 -14.76
N ASP A 136 5.50 -10.09 -13.89
CA ASP A 136 5.92 -11.49 -14.06
C ASP A 136 4.83 -12.45 -13.55
N GLU A 137 5.09 -13.74 -13.55
CA GLU A 137 4.13 -14.78 -13.11
C GLU A 137 3.44 -14.46 -11.77
N PRO A 138 2.14 -14.75 -11.65
CA PRO A 138 1.22 -15.39 -12.62
C PRO A 138 0.52 -14.39 -13.55
N SER A 139 0.69 -13.10 -13.35
CA SER A 139 0.02 -12.01 -14.07
C SER A 139 0.67 -11.68 -15.42
N ALA A 140 1.65 -12.49 -15.86
CA ALA A 140 2.47 -12.18 -17.02
C ALA A 140 1.65 -11.59 -18.18
N ILE A 141 1.92 -10.32 -18.50
CA ILE A 141 1.42 -9.68 -19.69
C ILE A 141 2.04 -10.40 -20.89
N VAL A 142 1.22 -11.06 -21.69
CA VAL A 142 1.69 -11.77 -22.90
C VAL A 142 1.67 -10.86 -24.12
N SER A 143 0.77 -9.88 -24.16
CA SER A 143 0.78 -8.86 -25.22
C SER A 143 0.22 -7.53 -24.73
N ILE A 144 0.71 -6.44 -25.34
CA ILE A 144 0.13 -5.10 -25.22
C ILE A 144 -0.07 -4.59 -26.64
N GLN A 145 -1.28 -4.19 -26.97
CA GLN A 145 -1.65 -3.83 -28.34
C GLN A 145 -2.35 -2.48 -28.38
N ALA A 146 -2.01 -1.65 -29.38
CA ALA A 146 -2.81 -0.49 -29.75
C ALA A 146 -3.99 -0.97 -30.61
N VAL A 147 -5.20 -0.88 -30.07
CA VAL A 147 -6.42 -1.14 -30.84
C VAL A 147 -6.70 0.01 -31.79
N ASP A 148 -6.47 1.22 -31.31
CA ASP A 148 -6.47 2.49 -32.03
C ASP A 148 -5.53 3.48 -31.29
N PRO A 149 -5.34 4.73 -31.77
CA PRO A 149 -4.41 5.67 -31.13
C PRO A 149 -4.71 5.98 -29.64
N ARG A 150 -5.93 5.73 -29.17
CA ARG A 150 -6.37 6.00 -27.80
C ARG A 150 -6.85 4.78 -27.01
N THR A 151 -6.72 3.60 -27.58
CA THR A 151 -7.19 2.37 -26.96
C THR A 151 -6.04 1.36 -26.86
N VAL A 152 -5.70 0.98 -25.63
CA VAL A 152 -4.65 0.01 -25.32
C VAL A 152 -5.28 -1.25 -24.74
N ARG A 153 -4.92 -2.40 -25.29
CA ARG A 153 -5.33 -3.71 -24.79
C ARG A 153 -4.13 -4.45 -24.20
N PHE A 154 -4.34 -4.99 -23.00
CA PHE A 154 -3.43 -5.90 -22.31
C PHE A 154 -4.03 -7.30 -22.30
N ASP A 155 -3.29 -8.28 -22.77
CA ASP A 155 -3.63 -9.69 -22.66
C ASP A 155 -2.71 -10.35 -21.65
N LEU A 156 -3.30 -11.05 -20.68
CA LEU A 156 -2.60 -11.75 -19.60
C LEU A 156 -2.56 -13.25 -19.92
N ARG A 157 -1.56 -13.97 -19.40
CA ARG A 157 -1.47 -15.43 -19.53
C ARG A 157 -2.64 -16.15 -18.88
N ALA A 158 -3.13 -15.61 -17.77
CA ALA A 158 -4.27 -16.13 -17.03
C ALA A 158 -5.00 -14.97 -16.33
N PRO A 159 -6.27 -15.17 -15.92
CA PRO A 159 -6.98 -14.21 -15.09
C PRO A 159 -6.19 -13.84 -13.84
N PHE A 160 -6.10 -12.53 -13.55
CA PHE A 160 -5.38 -12.01 -12.41
C PHE A 160 -6.13 -10.84 -11.78
N GLY A 161 -6.84 -11.10 -10.68
CA GLY A 161 -7.68 -10.11 -10.00
C GLY A 161 -6.95 -8.85 -9.52
N PRO A 162 -5.71 -8.92 -9.01
CA PRO A 162 -4.94 -7.75 -8.59
C PRO A 162 -4.46 -6.84 -9.73
N PHE A 163 -4.59 -7.23 -11.01
CA PHE A 163 -3.99 -6.54 -12.15
C PHE A 163 -4.28 -5.04 -12.18
N LEU A 164 -5.56 -4.67 -12.00
CA LEU A 164 -5.97 -3.27 -12.04
C LEU A 164 -5.32 -2.44 -10.90
N ALA A 165 -5.22 -3.00 -9.71
CA ALA A 165 -4.55 -2.35 -8.59
C ALA A 165 -3.04 -2.20 -8.82
N HIS A 166 -2.42 -3.23 -9.41
CA HIS A 166 -1.00 -3.16 -9.76
C HIS A 166 -0.71 -2.11 -10.84
N LEU A 167 -1.66 -1.82 -11.74
CA LEU A 167 -1.54 -0.71 -12.70
C LEU A 167 -1.62 0.68 -12.03
N ALA A 168 -2.10 0.78 -10.79
CA ALA A 168 -2.06 2.01 -10.00
C ALA A 168 -0.74 2.19 -9.22
N ALA A 169 0.12 1.16 -9.19
CA ALA A 169 1.42 1.25 -8.52
C ALA A 169 2.34 2.25 -9.24
N PRO A 170 3.16 3.03 -8.51
CA PRO A 170 4.06 4.01 -9.11
C PRO A 170 4.98 3.43 -10.20
N GLN A 171 5.35 2.15 -10.05
CA GLN A 171 6.18 1.43 -11.03
C GLN A 171 5.46 1.17 -12.36
N ALA A 172 4.12 1.24 -12.40
CA ALA A 172 3.34 1.13 -13.63
C ALA A 172 3.10 2.47 -14.34
N ALA A 173 3.78 3.53 -13.89
CA ALA A 173 3.65 4.86 -14.46
C ALA A 173 4.17 4.93 -15.90
N ILE A 174 3.57 5.83 -16.68
CA ILE A 174 3.87 6.01 -18.09
C ILE A 174 4.96 7.06 -18.25
N ALA A 175 6.07 6.66 -18.89
CA ALA A 175 7.22 7.51 -19.14
C ALA A 175 7.71 7.37 -20.60
N ARG A 176 8.15 8.47 -21.22
CA ARG A 176 8.85 8.45 -22.51
C ARG A 176 10.33 8.08 -22.37
N ALA A 177 10.99 7.84 -23.51
CA ALA A 177 12.42 7.47 -23.54
C ALA A 177 13.34 8.52 -22.91
N ASN A 178 12.98 9.79 -23.01
CA ASN A 178 13.68 10.92 -22.43
C ASN A 178 13.25 11.21 -20.98
N LEU A 179 12.54 10.27 -20.33
CA LEU A 179 11.96 10.41 -19.00
C LEU A 179 10.97 11.59 -18.88
N ALA A 180 10.34 12.01 -19.97
CA ALA A 180 9.21 12.92 -19.91
C ALA A 180 7.99 12.16 -19.39
N GLY A 181 7.36 12.67 -18.32
CA GLY A 181 6.10 12.19 -17.73
C GLY A 181 4.93 13.06 -18.15
N THR A 182 3.78 12.82 -17.54
CA THR A 182 2.54 13.59 -17.71
C THR A 182 2.13 14.31 -16.43
N GLY A 183 2.87 14.12 -15.33
CA GLY A 183 2.52 14.56 -14.00
C GLY A 183 2.53 16.07 -13.78
N PRO A 184 2.12 16.52 -12.59
CA PRO A 184 1.96 17.96 -12.28
C PRO A 184 3.28 18.73 -12.22
N PHE A 185 4.41 18.05 -12.07
CA PHE A 185 5.72 18.69 -12.01
C PHE A 185 6.69 18.06 -13.00
N THR A 186 7.65 18.86 -13.43
CA THR A 186 8.66 18.47 -14.42
C THR A 186 10.08 18.67 -13.87
N ALA A 187 11.01 17.79 -14.27
CA ALA A 187 12.41 17.88 -13.96
C ALA A 187 13.19 18.47 -15.16
N SER A 188 14.01 19.49 -14.93
CA SER A 188 14.99 19.95 -15.90
C SER A 188 16.22 19.02 -15.92
N ALA A 189 17.10 19.18 -16.93
CA ALA A 189 18.34 18.41 -17.01
C ALA A 189 19.24 18.54 -15.77
N ASN A 190 19.18 19.66 -15.06
CA ASN A 190 19.96 19.96 -13.86
C ASN A 190 19.09 19.95 -12.59
N ALA A 191 17.97 19.22 -12.60
CA ALA A 191 17.03 19.20 -11.47
C ALA A 191 17.67 18.64 -10.18
N LEU A 192 18.59 17.66 -10.30
CA LEU A 192 19.31 17.07 -9.18
C LEU A 192 20.65 17.74 -8.99
N ALA A 193 20.81 18.40 -7.85
CA ALA A 193 22.05 19.06 -7.47
C ALA A 193 23.04 18.05 -6.83
N PRO A 194 24.36 18.40 -6.78
CA PRO A 194 25.38 17.52 -6.20
C PRO A 194 25.18 17.17 -4.72
N ASP A 195 24.45 18.01 -3.97
CA ASP A 195 24.08 17.76 -2.55
C ASP A 195 22.85 16.84 -2.38
N GLY A 196 22.34 16.27 -3.49
CA GLY A 196 21.15 15.43 -3.51
C GLY A 196 19.81 16.19 -3.49
N THR A 197 19.85 17.53 -3.51
CA THR A 197 18.63 18.34 -3.61
C THR A 197 18.03 18.22 -5.01
N LEU A 198 16.75 17.84 -5.08
CA LEU A 198 15.98 17.76 -6.31
C LEU A 198 15.00 18.92 -6.41
N THR A 199 15.04 19.67 -7.52
CA THR A 199 14.12 20.76 -7.81
C THR A 199 13.23 20.42 -9.01
N LEU A 200 11.91 20.50 -8.80
CA LEU A 200 10.90 20.30 -9.84
C LEU A 200 10.14 21.61 -10.07
N GLY A 201 9.90 21.94 -11.33
CA GLY A 201 9.06 23.06 -11.75
C GLY A 201 7.63 22.61 -12.05
N ARG A 202 6.69 23.56 -12.07
CA ARG A 202 5.31 23.31 -12.49
C ARG A 202 5.24 22.85 -13.92
N ASN A 203 4.35 21.89 -14.20
CA ASN A 203 3.95 21.52 -15.55
C ASN A 203 2.76 22.41 -15.98
N ASP A 204 3.00 23.43 -16.80
CA ASP A 204 1.94 24.32 -17.30
C ASP A 204 1.00 23.62 -18.31
N LEU A 205 1.39 22.45 -18.82
CA LEU A 205 0.56 21.60 -19.70
C LEU A 205 -0.24 20.56 -18.92
N TYR A 206 -0.23 20.60 -17.58
CA TYR A 206 -0.88 19.58 -16.79
C TYR A 206 -2.39 19.54 -17.07
N TRP A 207 -2.91 18.36 -17.32
CA TRP A 207 -4.27 18.17 -17.83
C TRP A 207 -5.35 18.27 -16.76
N ARG A 208 -5.02 18.08 -15.46
CA ARG A 208 -6.01 18.12 -14.39
C ARG A 208 -6.40 19.55 -14.02
N ARG A 209 -7.69 19.66 -13.69
CA ARG A 209 -8.27 20.86 -13.10
C ARG A 209 -8.96 20.49 -11.81
N ASP A 210 -9.09 21.44 -10.90
CA ASP A 210 -9.89 21.30 -9.71
C ASP A 210 -11.40 21.32 -10.02
N ALA A 211 -12.24 21.10 -9.01
CA ALA A 211 -13.70 21.10 -9.17
C ALA A 211 -14.27 22.47 -9.60
N THR A 212 -13.51 23.57 -9.43
CA THR A 212 -13.87 24.92 -9.88
C THR A 212 -13.41 25.20 -11.31
N GLY A 213 -12.69 24.27 -11.93
CA GLY A 213 -12.10 24.40 -13.27
C GLY A 213 -10.72 25.07 -13.29
N LYS A 214 -10.13 25.38 -12.12
CA LYS A 214 -8.80 25.98 -12.00
C LYS A 214 -7.73 24.93 -12.30
N GLN A 215 -6.72 25.32 -13.06
CA GLN A 215 -5.65 24.40 -13.46
C GLN A 215 -4.77 24.01 -12.28
N LEU A 216 -4.39 22.73 -12.22
CA LEU A 216 -3.42 22.19 -11.29
C LEU A 216 -2.02 22.12 -11.94
N PRO A 217 -0.94 22.01 -11.16
CA PRO A 217 -0.90 22.15 -9.71
C PRO A 217 -0.99 23.63 -9.29
N TYR A 218 -1.31 23.89 -8.02
CA TYR A 218 -1.30 25.23 -7.48
C TYR A 218 0.11 25.76 -7.22
N LEU A 219 1.04 24.90 -6.83
CA LEU A 219 2.43 25.25 -6.54
C LEU A 219 3.21 25.55 -7.81
N ASP A 220 4.18 26.47 -7.71
CA ASP A 220 5.14 26.79 -8.77
C ASP A 220 6.24 25.72 -8.90
N GLY A 221 6.49 24.95 -7.84
CA GLY A 221 7.48 23.89 -7.84
C GLY A 221 7.62 23.17 -6.53
N LEU A 222 8.48 22.17 -6.54
CA LEU A 222 8.85 21.34 -5.39
C LEU A 222 10.36 21.33 -5.23
N VAL A 223 10.85 21.32 -3.98
CA VAL A 223 12.25 21.09 -3.65
C VAL A 223 12.32 19.95 -2.64
N PHE A 224 12.90 18.83 -3.05
CA PHE A 224 13.18 17.69 -2.18
C PHE A 224 14.61 17.81 -1.65
N ARG A 225 14.78 17.82 -0.33
CA ARG A 225 16.08 17.93 0.33
C ARG A 225 16.35 16.67 1.15
N PRO A 226 17.48 15.98 0.96
CA PRO A 226 17.85 14.85 1.80
C PRO A 226 18.31 15.38 3.17
N VAL A 227 17.60 14.99 4.24
CA VAL A 227 17.94 15.26 5.63
C VAL A 227 17.82 13.95 6.39
N ARG A 228 18.91 13.18 6.43
CA ARG A 228 18.92 11.79 6.93
C ARG A 228 18.54 11.66 8.41
N ASP A 229 19.05 12.59 9.22
CA ASP A 229 18.74 12.59 10.66
C ASP A 229 17.32 13.14 10.92
N ALA A 230 16.52 12.38 11.64
CA ALA A 230 15.11 12.72 11.88
C ALA A 230 14.93 13.91 12.82
N THR A 231 15.85 14.11 13.77
CA THR A 231 15.83 15.28 14.68
C THR A 231 16.12 16.54 13.89
N SER A 232 17.08 16.47 12.98
CA SER A 232 17.40 17.56 12.05
C SER A 232 16.23 17.83 11.10
N ARG A 233 15.53 16.81 10.58
CA ARG A 233 14.31 17.02 9.74
C ARG A 233 13.25 17.82 10.48
N LEU A 234 12.98 17.47 11.75
CA LEU A 234 12.01 18.22 12.56
C LEU A 234 12.49 19.64 12.87
N ALA A 235 13.79 19.82 13.13
CA ALA A 235 14.37 21.13 13.37
C ALA A 235 14.30 22.03 12.12
N GLU A 236 14.57 21.50 10.93
CA GLU A 236 14.42 22.20 9.65
C GLU A 236 12.97 22.66 9.42
N LEU A 237 12.00 21.80 9.74
CA LEU A 237 10.57 22.12 9.63
C LEU A 237 10.17 23.24 10.59
N ARG A 238 10.57 23.16 11.86
CA ARG A 238 10.29 24.19 12.86
C ARG A 238 10.93 25.55 12.53
N ALA A 239 12.10 25.51 11.93
CA ALA A 239 12.78 26.72 11.48
C ALA A 239 12.23 27.30 10.16
N GLY A 240 11.21 26.66 9.55
CA GLY A 240 10.64 27.08 8.29
C GLY A 240 11.60 26.94 7.09
N ARG A 241 12.66 26.14 7.22
CA ARG A 241 13.57 25.85 6.10
C ARG A 241 13.03 24.77 5.18
N VAL A 242 12.14 23.93 5.68
CA VAL A 242 11.30 23.01 4.90
C VAL A 242 9.84 23.16 5.34
N ASP A 243 8.91 22.72 4.50
CA ASP A 243 7.47 22.82 4.73
C ASP A 243 6.87 21.46 5.11
N VAL A 244 7.55 20.37 4.76
CA VAL A 244 7.18 18.99 5.08
C VAL A 244 8.42 18.22 5.52
N ALA A 245 8.29 17.44 6.61
CA ALA A 245 9.27 16.45 7.05
C ALA A 245 8.65 15.04 6.96
N LEU A 246 9.21 14.19 6.13
CA LEU A 246 8.69 12.85 5.88
C LEU A 246 9.33 11.80 6.79
N ASP A 247 8.61 10.70 7.04
CA ASP A 247 9.06 9.52 7.79
C ASP A 247 9.71 9.88 9.14
N LEU A 248 8.96 10.60 9.98
CA LEU A 248 9.44 10.91 11.34
C LEU A 248 9.28 9.69 12.25
N PRO A 249 10.31 9.32 13.03
CA PRO A 249 10.13 8.36 14.10
C PRO A 249 9.13 8.86 15.15
N ILE A 250 8.58 7.93 15.93
CA ILE A 250 7.51 8.17 16.91
C ILE A 250 7.83 9.31 17.86
N ALA A 251 9.07 9.36 18.37
CA ALA A 251 9.50 10.40 19.31
C ALA A 251 9.42 11.81 18.70
N GLN A 252 9.91 11.97 17.45
CA GLN A 252 9.86 13.22 16.72
C GLN A 252 8.42 13.58 16.32
N ALA A 253 7.62 12.61 15.91
CA ALA A 253 6.21 12.82 15.60
C ALA A 253 5.41 13.26 16.85
N SER A 254 5.67 12.64 18.00
CA SER A 254 5.07 13.05 19.28
C SER A 254 5.46 14.49 19.64
N THR A 255 6.73 14.83 19.47
CA THR A 255 7.24 16.19 19.70
C THR A 255 6.63 17.19 18.71
N ALA A 256 6.42 16.82 17.45
CA ALA A 256 5.77 17.67 16.45
C ALA A 256 4.29 17.94 16.77
N ARG A 257 3.55 16.96 17.33
CA ARG A 257 2.15 17.13 17.71
C ARG A 257 1.90 18.17 18.79
N SER A 258 2.88 18.44 19.64
CA SER A 258 2.78 19.49 20.67
C SER A 258 3.04 20.90 20.13
N ASP A 259 3.39 21.05 18.87
CA ASP A 259 3.68 22.32 18.22
C ASP A 259 2.47 22.76 17.37
N PRO A 260 1.74 23.85 17.76
CA PRO A 260 0.52 24.26 17.06
C PRO A 260 0.77 24.79 15.64
N SER A 261 2.01 25.10 15.28
CA SER A 261 2.38 25.51 13.91
C SER A 261 2.53 24.32 12.94
N LEU A 262 2.48 23.09 13.47
CA LEU A 262 2.68 21.87 12.71
C LEU A 262 1.43 20.99 12.70
N VAL A 263 1.28 20.24 11.64
CA VAL A 263 0.24 19.19 11.50
C VAL A 263 0.95 17.85 11.27
N VAL A 264 0.69 16.89 12.13
CA VAL A 264 1.21 15.52 11.97
C VAL A 264 0.14 14.65 11.32
N SER A 265 0.42 14.15 10.13
CA SER A 265 -0.47 13.29 9.36
C SER A 265 0.14 11.89 9.25
N PRO A 266 -0.62 10.81 9.59
CA PRO A 266 -0.15 9.46 9.37
C PRO A 266 -0.15 9.14 7.87
N ARG A 267 0.90 8.50 7.38
CA ARG A 267 0.94 7.87 6.06
C ARG A 267 0.33 6.49 6.17
N LYS A 268 -0.83 6.29 5.54
CA LYS A 268 -1.64 5.06 5.68
C LYS A 268 -1.10 3.84 4.90
N ASP A 269 -0.02 3.98 4.17
CA ASP A 269 0.69 2.89 3.48
C ASP A 269 1.69 2.17 4.40
N GLY A 270 1.38 2.13 5.68
CA GLY A 270 2.18 1.47 6.71
C GLY A 270 2.28 -0.04 6.54
N ALA A 271 2.74 -0.70 7.58
CA ALA A 271 2.90 -2.14 7.60
C ALA A 271 1.97 -2.78 8.65
N LEU A 272 1.54 -4.01 8.37
CA LEU A 272 0.94 -4.88 9.37
C LEU A 272 2.05 -5.46 10.26
N ALA A 273 1.98 -5.15 11.55
CA ALA A 273 2.68 -5.86 12.60
C ALA A 273 1.86 -7.10 12.98
N SER A 274 2.44 -8.28 12.96
CA SER A 274 1.77 -9.51 13.33
C SER A 274 2.66 -10.44 14.17
N LEU A 275 2.04 -11.26 15.01
CA LEU A 275 2.70 -12.35 15.70
C LEU A 275 2.46 -13.63 14.89
N GLY A 276 3.50 -14.14 14.26
CA GLY A 276 3.54 -15.45 13.62
C GLY A 276 3.63 -16.54 14.68
N ILE A 277 2.97 -17.68 14.43
CA ILE A 277 3.02 -18.85 15.29
C ILE A 277 3.44 -20.04 14.44
N ASP A 278 4.43 -20.79 14.88
CA ASP A 278 4.79 -22.07 14.25
C ASP A 278 3.72 -23.12 14.58
N ALA A 279 2.78 -23.30 13.65
CA ALA A 279 1.69 -24.25 13.77
C ALA A 279 2.08 -25.71 13.48
N THR A 280 3.37 -25.98 13.22
CA THR A 280 3.86 -27.33 12.94
C THR A 280 4.40 -28.02 14.19
N ALA A 281 4.73 -27.25 15.24
CA ALA A 281 5.35 -27.77 16.46
C ALA A 281 4.38 -27.76 17.65
N PRO A 282 4.32 -28.86 18.46
CA PRO A 282 3.57 -28.89 19.70
C PRO A 282 4.05 -27.82 20.70
N PRO A 283 3.12 -27.21 21.49
CA PRO A 283 1.68 -27.48 21.50
C PRO A 283 0.90 -26.60 20.51
N PHE A 284 1.58 -25.78 19.69
CA PHE A 284 0.95 -24.78 18.81
C PHE A 284 0.46 -25.39 17.48
N ASP A 285 0.66 -26.70 17.24
CA ASP A 285 -0.03 -27.49 16.23
C ASP A 285 -1.55 -27.54 16.46
N ARG A 286 -2.00 -27.28 17.72
CA ARG A 286 -3.42 -27.25 18.14
C ARG A 286 -4.00 -25.84 18.02
N PRO A 287 -5.14 -25.67 17.32
CA PRO A 287 -5.80 -24.36 17.22
C PRO A 287 -6.18 -23.75 18.59
N GLU A 288 -6.51 -24.59 19.59
CA GLU A 288 -6.84 -24.15 20.95
C GLU A 288 -5.68 -23.42 21.62
N ALA A 289 -4.46 -23.95 21.49
CA ALA A 289 -3.26 -23.32 22.04
C ALA A 289 -2.95 -21.99 21.33
N ARG A 290 -3.14 -21.91 20.01
CA ARG A 290 -2.97 -20.66 19.27
C ARG A 290 -4.02 -19.62 19.63
N ARG A 291 -5.29 -20.04 19.82
CA ARG A 291 -6.36 -19.15 20.30
C ARG A 291 -6.07 -18.62 21.70
N ALA A 292 -5.50 -19.43 22.58
CA ALA A 292 -5.07 -18.98 23.90
C ALA A 292 -4.03 -17.85 23.82
N VAL A 293 -3.05 -17.98 22.91
CA VAL A 293 -2.08 -16.91 22.62
C VAL A 293 -2.79 -15.65 22.12
N ALA A 294 -3.75 -15.78 21.19
CA ALA A 294 -4.49 -14.64 20.65
C ALA A 294 -5.30 -13.88 21.72
N MET A 295 -5.89 -14.60 22.70
CA MET A 295 -6.62 -14.02 23.82
C MET A 295 -5.73 -13.42 24.90
N ALA A 296 -4.45 -13.78 24.96
CA ALA A 296 -3.52 -13.24 25.94
C ALA A 296 -2.91 -11.90 25.54
N VAL A 297 -2.71 -11.63 24.23
CA VAL A 297 -1.98 -10.47 23.74
C VAL A 297 -2.81 -9.20 23.79
N ASN A 298 -2.38 -8.20 24.57
CA ASN A 298 -3.03 -6.91 24.71
C ASN A 298 -2.62 -5.93 23.61
N ARG A 299 -3.34 -5.93 22.49
CA ARG A 299 -3.08 -5.05 21.33
C ARG A 299 -3.18 -3.56 21.63
N ASN A 300 -4.10 -3.19 22.57
CA ASN A 300 -4.26 -1.79 22.97
C ASN A 300 -3.03 -1.30 23.77
N ALA A 301 -2.47 -2.14 24.63
CA ALA A 301 -1.23 -1.80 25.33
C ALA A 301 -0.05 -1.69 24.36
N LEU A 302 0.02 -2.57 23.36
CA LEU A 302 1.03 -2.46 22.30
C LEU A 302 0.89 -1.15 21.50
N SER A 303 -0.33 -0.71 21.19
CA SER A 303 -0.57 0.55 20.46
C SER A 303 -0.03 1.77 21.21
N ALA A 304 0.02 1.74 22.53
CA ALA A 304 0.59 2.84 23.33
C ALA A 304 2.09 3.07 23.04
N VAL A 305 2.83 2.02 22.65
CA VAL A 305 4.25 2.14 22.28
C VAL A 305 4.43 3.02 21.04
N TYR A 306 3.42 3.10 20.19
CA TYR A 306 3.47 3.85 18.92
C TYR A 306 3.00 5.31 19.04
N ALA A 307 2.67 5.78 20.24
CA ALA A 307 2.31 7.18 20.51
C ALA A 307 1.28 7.75 19.50
N GLY A 308 0.26 6.96 19.15
CA GLY A 308 -0.81 7.39 18.22
C GLY A 308 -0.43 7.31 16.73
N THR A 309 0.64 6.61 16.37
CA THR A 309 1.02 6.31 14.97
C THR A 309 0.69 4.86 14.58
N SER A 310 -0.22 4.22 15.30
CA SER A 310 -0.69 2.89 14.99
C SER A 310 -2.16 2.73 15.34
N ARG A 311 -2.77 1.71 14.78
CA ARG A 311 -4.15 1.29 15.08
C ARG A 311 -4.14 -0.21 15.37
N PRO A 312 -4.87 -0.70 16.40
CA PRO A 312 -5.05 -2.13 16.60
C PRO A 312 -5.60 -2.79 15.33
N ALA A 313 -4.99 -3.90 14.93
CA ALA A 313 -5.44 -4.66 13.77
C ALA A 313 -6.46 -5.71 14.20
N THR A 314 -7.67 -5.64 13.66
CA THR A 314 -8.72 -6.65 13.85
C THR A 314 -8.63 -7.76 12.82
N GLN A 315 -8.02 -7.48 11.69
CA GLN A 315 -7.81 -8.38 10.55
C GLN A 315 -6.44 -8.10 9.93
N VAL A 316 -6.00 -8.94 8.99
CA VAL A 316 -4.70 -8.76 8.32
C VAL A 316 -4.72 -7.64 7.27
N VAL A 317 -5.89 -7.23 6.80
CA VAL A 317 -6.06 -6.08 5.89
C VAL A 317 -6.69 -4.91 6.61
N PRO A 318 -6.34 -3.65 6.29
CA PRO A 318 -6.89 -2.48 6.96
C PRO A 318 -8.35 -2.21 6.55
N PRO A 319 -9.09 -1.42 7.37
CA PRO A 319 -10.43 -0.96 7.04
C PRO A 319 -10.47 -0.27 5.67
N GLY A 320 -11.51 -0.56 4.90
CA GLY A 320 -11.71 -0.05 3.54
C GLY A 320 -11.07 -0.91 2.44
N SER A 321 -10.20 -1.87 2.78
CA SER A 321 -9.67 -2.82 1.80
C SER A 321 -10.73 -3.77 1.30
N LEU A 322 -10.61 -4.20 0.05
CA LEU A 322 -11.44 -5.26 -0.50
C LEU A 322 -11.35 -6.52 0.38
N GLY A 323 -12.49 -7.09 0.76
CA GLY A 323 -12.53 -8.27 1.65
C GLY A 323 -12.35 -7.98 3.14
N TYR A 324 -12.25 -6.71 3.54
CA TYR A 324 -12.39 -6.34 4.96
C TYR A 324 -13.83 -6.62 5.44
N ASP A 325 -13.96 -7.27 6.58
CA ASP A 325 -15.26 -7.58 7.17
C ASP A 325 -15.53 -6.64 8.36
N GLU A 326 -16.39 -5.65 8.16
CA GLU A 326 -16.71 -4.66 9.18
C GLU A 326 -17.45 -5.22 10.40
N SER A 327 -18.00 -6.42 10.30
CA SER A 327 -18.61 -7.12 11.41
C SER A 327 -17.57 -7.64 12.43
N VAL A 328 -16.30 -7.72 12.04
CA VAL A 328 -15.19 -8.16 12.88
C VAL A 328 -14.60 -6.96 13.62
N VAL A 329 -15.15 -6.67 14.78
CA VAL A 329 -14.71 -5.54 15.63
C VAL A 329 -13.42 -5.84 16.39
N GLU A 330 -13.09 -7.12 16.57
CA GLU A 330 -11.92 -7.56 17.32
C GLU A 330 -11.40 -8.91 16.76
N PHE A 331 -10.07 -9.09 16.69
CA PHE A 331 -9.51 -10.37 16.25
C PHE A 331 -9.79 -11.50 17.26
N ALA A 332 -9.46 -11.23 18.53
CA ALA A 332 -9.84 -12.04 19.68
C ALA A 332 -9.95 -11.11 20.89
N PRO A 333 -10.98 -11.22 21.73
CA PRO A 333 -11.07 -10.44 22.96
C PRO A 333 -9.91 -10.77 23.89
N LEU A 334 -9.39 -9.75 24.59
CA LEU A 334 -8.38 -9.94 25.62
C LEU A 334 -9.03 -10.63 26.83
N ASP A 335 -8.70 -11.90 27.01
CA ASP A 335 -9.21 -12.72 28.11
C ASP A 335 -8.17 -13.79 28.50
N THR A 336 -7.33 -13.44 29.47
CA THR A 336 -6.27 -14.35 29.95
C THR A 336 -6.82 -15.55 30.70
N ASP A 337 -8.02 -15.46 31.33
CA ASP A 337 -8.65 -16.59 32.03
C ASP A 337 -9.19 -17.59 31.02
N ALA A 338 -9.88 -17.10 29.96
CA ALA A 338 -10.28 -17.94 28.83
C ALA A 338 -9.07 -18.56 28.14
N GLY A 339 -7.96 -17.80 27.99
CA GLY A 339 -6.72 -18.31 27.43
C GLY A 339 -6.12 -19.47 28.25
N ARG A 340 -6.05 -19.34 29.59
CA ARG A 340 -5.62 -20.44 30.48
C ARG A 340 -6.54 -21.64 30.38
N LYS A 341 -7.83 -21.38 30.35
CA LYS A 341 -8.81 -22.45 30.21
C LYS A 341 -8.66 -23.19 28.88
N ALA A 342 -8.45 -22.49 27.79
CA ALA A 342 -8.26 -23.10 26.47
C ALA A 342 -7.02 -24.01 26.43
N LEU A 343 -5.91 -23.63 27.09
CA LEU A 343 -4.73 -24.50 27.22
C LEU A 343 -5.04 -25.75 28.06
N ALA A 344 -5.76 -25.60 29.15
CA ALA A 344 -6.14 -26.71 30.02
C ALA A 344 -7.11 -27.69 29.30
N ASP A 345 -8.14 -27.17 28.62
CA ASP A 345 -9.10 -27.96 27.84
C ASP A 345 -8.41 -28.73 26.70
N ALA A 346 -7.36 -28.14 26.13
CA ALA A 346 -6.51 -28.78 25.12
C ALA A 346 -5.46 -29.75 25.74
N HIS A 347 -5.51 -29.99 27.05
CA HIS A 347 -4.54 -30.84 27.78
C HIS A 347 -3.08 -30.42 27.56
N VAL A 348 -2.83 -29.10 27.43
CA VAL A 348 -1.51 -28.51 27.32
C VAL A 348 -0.96 -28.20 28.70
N ALA A 349 0.12 -28.87 29.07
CA ALA A 349 0.77 -28.64 30.38
C ALA A 349 1.51 -27.28 30.37
N THR A 350 1.33 -26.52 31.47
CA THR A 350 2.07 -25.26 31.71
C THR A 350 3.02 -25.46 32.91
N PRO A 351 4.20 -24.72 32.95
CA PRO A 351 4.62 -23.71 32.02
C PRO A 351 5.16 -24.26 30.67
N ILE A 352 4.88 -23.55 29.57
CA ILE A 352 5.44 -23.80 28.25
C ILE A 352 6.63 -22.87 28.05
N SER A 353 7.80 -23.40 27.71
CA SER A 353 8.95 -22.58 27.29
C SER A 353 9.01 -22.50 25.76
N ALA A 354 8.98 -21.27 25.21
CA ALA A 354 8.93 -21.04 23.77
C ALA A 354 9.82 -19.85 23.37
N ASP A 355 10.48 -19.92 22.21
CA ASP A 355 11.26 -18.80 21.68
C ASP A 355 10.35 -17.81 20.98
N LEU A 356 10.57 -16.48 21.23
CA LEU A 356 9.99 -15.38 20.49
C LEU A 356 11.11 -14.64 19.78
N ALA A 357 11.18 -14.81 18.47
CA ALA A 357 12.11 -14.11 17.62
C ALA A 357 11.56 -12.73 17.21
N TYR A 358 12.41 -11.72 17.28
CA TYR A 358 12.05 -10.35 16.92
C TYR A 358 13.20 -9.65 16.19
N PRO A 359 12.93 -8.63 15.35
CA PRO A 359 13.97 -7.89 14.64
C PRO A 359 14.97 -7.25 15.60
N ASN A 360 16.28 -7.36 15.32
CA ASN A 360 17.35 -6.77 16.13
C ASN A 360 17.45 -5.22 16.01
N GLY A 361 16.63 -4.60 15.15
CA GLY A 361 16.53 -3.16 14.96
C GLY A 361 15.15 -2.73 14.46
N PRO A 362 14.88 -1.43 14.36
CA PRO A 362 13.61 -0.89 13.89
C PRO A 362 13.24 -1.40 12.49
N THR A 363 11.96 -1.68 12.28
CA THR A 363 11.37 -2.02 10.98
C THR A 363 10.17 -1.11 10.70
N ALA A 364 9.59 -1.22 9.50
CA ALA A 364 8.39 -0.46 9.16
C ALA A 364 7.21 -0.74 10.11
N ALA A 365 7.09 -1.97 10.60
CA ALA A 365 6.03 -2.36 11.53
C ALA A 365 6.42 -2.19 13.01
N TYR A 366 7.68 -2.27 13.35
CA TYR A 366 8.18 -2.28 14.73
C TYR A 366 9.25 -1.22 14.94
N PRO A 367 8.88 -0.01 15.39
CA PRO A 367 9.86 1.05 15.70
C PRO A 367 10.71 0.75 16.93
N ASP A 368 10.21 -0.04 17.85
CA ASP A 368 10.91 -0.57 19.03
C ASP A 368 10.55 -2.06 19.23
N PRO A 369 11.17 -2.96 18.41
CA PRO A 369 10.80 -4.36 18.41
C PRO A 369 11.10 -5.08 19.72
N GLN A 370 12.15 -4.68 20.44
CA GLN A 370 12.50 -5.25 21.74
C GLN A 370 11.41 -4.96 22.78
N ARG A 371 10.93 -3.73 22.86
CA ARG A 371 9.87 -3.34 23.78
C ARG A 371 8.56 -4.05 23.48
N ILE A 372 8.22 -4.19 22.21
CA ILE A 372 7.05 -4.96 21.77
C ILE A 372 7.17 -6.42 22.17
N ALA A 373 8.33 -7.06 21.90
CA ALA A 373 8.59 -8.45 22.28
C ALA A 373 8.49 -8.66 23.82
N GLN A 374 9.03 -7.74 24.61
CA GLN A 374 8.93 -7.77 26.09
C GLN A 374 7.47 -7.67 26.54
N SER A 375 6.66 -6.79 25.94
CA SER A 375 5.25 -6.65 26.27
C SER A 375 4.48 -7.93 25.96
N ILE A 376 4.70 -8.53 24.79
CA ILE A 376 4.06 -9.80 24.40
C ILE A 376 4.53 -10.94 25.34
N ALA A 377 5.82 -11.03 25.67
CA ALA A 377 6.31 -12.03 26.60
C ALA A 377 5.66 -11.93 27.99
N ALA A 378 5.47 -10.70 28.48
CA ALA A 378 4.76 -10.47 29.75
C ALA A 378 3.28 -10.91 29.67
N ASP A 379 2.61 -10.65 28.56
CA ASP A 379 1.23 -11.08 28.32
C ASP A 379 1.12 -12.62 28.24
N LEU A 380 2.01 -13.28 27.52
CA LEU A 380 2.08 -14.74 27.40
C LEU A 380 2.35 -15.40 28.76
N GLY A 381 3.17 -14.76 29.61
CA GLY A 381 3.41 -15.22 30.98
C GLY A 381 2.15 -15.36 31.82
N LYS A 382 1.13 -14.53 31.59
CA LYS A 382 -0.17 -14.59 32.30
C LYS A 382 -0.96 -15.87 32.03
N ILE A 383 -0.68 -16.54 30.91
CA ILE A 383 -1.32 -17.82 30.53
C ILE A 383 -0.36 -19.01 30.68
N GLY A 384 0.79 -18.81 31.33
CA GLY A 384 1.76 -19.89 31.60
C GLY A 384 2.72 -20.18 30.42
N ILE A 385 2.90 -19.24 29.47
CA ILE A 385 3.89 -19.36 28.41
C ILE A 385 5.08 -18.47 28.74
N VAL A 386 6.25 -19.07 28.96
CA VAL A 386 7.53 -18.39 29.21
C VAL A 386 8.22 -18.14 27.87
N ALA A 387 8.06 -16.94 27.32
CA ALA A 387 8.68 -16.56 26.05
C ALA A 387 10.16 -16.16 26.25
N ARG A 388 11.08 -16.85 25.60
CA ARG A 388 12.50 -16.51 25.56
C ARG A 388 12.75 -15.59 24.37
N LEU A 389 13.17 -14.37 24.65
CA LEU A 389 13.36 -13.34 23.62
C LEU A 389 14.66 -13.56 22.85
N ARG A 390 14.57 -13.55 21.53
CA ARG A 390 15.69 -13.74 20.61
C ARG A 390 15.71 -12.66 19.53
N ALA A 391 16.68 -11.75 19.60
CA ALA A 391 16.91 -10.75 18.56
C ALA A 391 17.53 -11.41 17.33
N VAL A 392 16.98 -11.15 16.14
CA VAL A 392 17.37 -11.75 14.86
C VAL A 392 17.43 -10.66 13.79
N ASP A 393 18.35 -10.82 12.84
CA ASP A 393 18.39 -9.96 11.66
C ASP A 393 17.02 -9.99 10.92
N PRO A 394 16.45 -8.84 10.54
CA PRO A 394 15.16 -8.83 9.86
C PRO A 394 15.10 -9.72 8.60
N ALA A 395 16.20 -9.84 7.84
CA ALA A 395 16.24 -10.68 6.66
C ALA A 395 16.21 -12.18 7.00
N ALA A 396 16.73 -12.57 8.17
CA ALA A 396 16.75 -13.95 8.64
C ALA A 396 15.51 -14.34 9.49
N LEU A 397 14.62 -13.40 9.76
CA LEU A 397 13.50 -13.63 10.68
C LEU A 397 12.53 -14.71 10.17
N ARG A 398 12.29 -14.78 8.86
CA ARG A 398 11.43 -15.80 8.23
C ARG A 398 11.97 -17.22 8.46
N ASP A 399 13.29 -17.40 8.49
CA ASP A 399 13.96 -18.68 8.68
C ASP A 399 14.29 -18.96 10.15
N ALA A 400 13.90 -18.04 11.05
CA ALA A 400 14.12 -18.19 12.47
C ALA A 400 13.25 -19.30 13.03
N LYS A 401 13.84 -20.46 13.30
CA LYS A 401 13.14 -21.57 13.97
C LYS A 401 12.76 -21.15 15.39
N ALA A 402 11.58 -20.57 15.54
CA ALA A 402 11.02 -20.08 16.80
C ALA A 402 9.52 -20.35 16.84
N ALA A 403 8.99 -20.59 18.02
CA ALA A 403 7.54 -20.79 18.19
C ALA A 403 6.74 -19.53 17.85
N PHE A 404 7.35 -18.36 18.07
CA PHE A 404 6.75 -17.06 17.76
C PHE A 404 7.71 -16.16 17.01
N THR A 405 7.18 -15.39 16.04
CA THR A 405 7.93 -14.39 15.28
C THR A 405 7.19 -13.05 15.24
N LEU A 406 7.92 -11.94 15.36
CA LEU A 406 7.37 -10.61 15.09
C LEU A 406 7.54 -10.26 13.61
N ASP A 407 6.51 -10.49 12.82
CA ASP A 407 6.56 -10.37 11.37
C ASP A 407 6.05 -9.01 10.89
N THR A 408 6.69 -8.48 9.86
CA THR A 408 6.29 -7.28 9.13
C THR A 408 5.73 -7.67 7.76
N THR A 409 4.50 -7.26 7.46
CA THR A 409 3.91 -7.41 6.13
C THR A 409 3.59 -6.04 5.56
N ALA A 410 4.11 -5.73 4.38
CA ALA A 410 3.76 -4.50 3.68
C ALA A 410 2.27 -4.52 3.29
N ILE A 411 1.60 -3.38 3.44
CA ILE A 411 0.24 -3.19 2.95
C ILE A 411 0.35 -2.65 1.54
N GLY A 412 -0.07 -3.44 0.57
CA GLY A 412 -0.08 -3.05 -0.84
C GLY A 412 -1.40 -2.40 -1.26
N LEU A 413 -1.56 -2.24 -2.56
CA LEU A 413 -2.73 -1.64 -3.17
C LEU A 413 -3.90 -2.61 -3.33
N ASP A 414 -3.63 -3.91 -3.28
CA ASP A 414 -4.61 -5.00 -3.35
C ASP A 414 -4.48 -5.90 -2.12
N PRO A 415 -5.58 -6.49 -1.62
CA PRO A 415 -5.51 -7.47 -0.53
C PRO A 415 -4.59 -8.65 -0.83
N ASP A 416 -4.41 -9.01 -2.10
CA ASP A 416 -3.48 -10.06 -2.51
C ASP A 416 -2.05 -9.79 -2.04
N ASP A 417 -1.65 -8.52 -1.99
CA ASP A 417 -0.31 -8.12 -1.51
C ASP A 417 -0.07 -8.48 -0.04
N VAL A 418 -1.16 -8.72 0.71
CA VAL A 418 -1.12 -9.18 2.10
C VAL A 418 -1.43 -10.67 2.21
N PHE A 419 -2.52 -11.13 1.58
CA PHE A 419 -2.97 -12.52 1.73
C PHE A 419 -2.05 -13.53 1.05
N TRP A 420 -1.47 -13.17 -0.11
CA TRP A 420 -0.58 -14.07 -0.82
C TRP A 420 0.73 -14.36 -0.06
N PRO A 421 1.48 -13.36 0.43
CA PRO A 421 2.67 -13.62 1.24
C PRO A 421 2.39 -14.35 2.56
N LEU A 422 1.20 -14.11 3.15
CA LEU A 422 0.85 -14.71 4.44
C LEU A 422 0.34 -16.16 4.34
N TYR A 423 -0.41 -16.47 3.29
CA TYR A 423 -1.19 -17.72 3.20
C TYR A 423 -1.13 -18.43 1.84
N GLY A 424 -0.52 -17.83 0.82
CA GLY A 424 -0.55 -18.35 -0.55
C GLY A 424 0.67 -19.15 -0.97
N LEU A 425 1.85 -18.85 -0.38
CA LEU A 425 3.12 -19.43 -0.86
C LEU A 425 3.42 -20.78 -0.22
N ASP A 426 3.40 -20.88 1.09
CA ASP A 426 3.59 -22.14 1.81
C ASP A 426 2.80 -22.05 3.11
N ASP A 427 1.76 -22.84 3.23
CA ASP A 427 1.05 -23.00 4.47
C ASP A 427 1.66 -24.17 5.26
N PRO A 428 2.57 -23.88 6.23
CA PRO A 428 3.15 -24.93 7.05
C PRO A 428 2.10 -25.65 7.93
N SER A 429 0.94 -24.99 8.15
CA SER A 429 -0.17 -25.57 8.92
C SER A 429 -1.00 -26.57 8.13
N GLY A 430 -0.72 -26.74 6.81
CA GLY A 430 -1.38 -27.74 5.95
C GLY A 430 -2.86 -27.47 5.68
N THR A 431 -3.35 -26.23 5.92
CA THR A 431 -4.74 -25.88 5.57
C THR A 431 -4.86 -25.61 4.08
N SER A 432 -4.84 -26.67 3.29
CA SER A 432 -5.04 -26.62 1.81
C SER A 432 -6.26 -25.77 1.39
N LEU A 433 -7.22 -25.59 2.31
CA LEU A 433 -8.41 -24.77 2.11
C LEU A 433 -8.07 -23.27 1.99
N ILE A 434 -7.27 -22.70 2.91
CA ILE A 434 -6.87 -21.27 2.85
C ILE A 434 -6.09 -21.00 1.57
N VAL A 435 -5.08 -21.81 1.29
CA VAL A 435 -4.29 -21.71 0.06
C VAL A 435 -5.18 -21.74 -1.19
N GLY A 436 -6.16 -22.66 -1.21
CA GLY A 436 -7.13 -22.78 -2.29
C GLY A 436 -8.00 -21.53 -2.46
N LEU A 437 -8.47 -20.93 -1.36
CA LEU A 437 -9.27 -19.69 -1.37
C LEU A 437 -8.46 -18.49 -1.87
N VAL A 438 -7.22 -18.32 -1.38
CA VAL A 438 -6.32 -17.24 -1.82
C VAL A 438 -6.01 -17.37 -3.31
N LYS A 439 -5.70 -18.59 -3.80
CA LYS A 439 -5.47 -18.83 -5.23
C LYS A 439 -6.72 -18.51 -6.08
N LYS A 440 -7.92 -18.88 -5.62
CA LYS A 440 -9.19 -18.54 -6.29
C LYS A 440 -9.41 -17.02 -6.32
N ALA A 441 -9.21 -16.33 -5.20
CA ALA A 441 -9.35 -14.88 -5.13
C ALA A 441 -8.37 -14.15 -6.06
N ARG A 442 -7.14 -14.65 -6.13
CA ARG A 442 -6.10 -14.14 -7.02
C ARG A 442 -6.44 -14.32 -8.51
N ALA A 443 -7.08 -15.43 -8.86
CA ALA A 443 -7.47 -15.77 -10.23
C ALA A 443 -8.84 -15.20 -10.66
N ASP A 444 -9.58 -14.54 -9.78
CA ASP A 444 -10.90 -13.96 -10.13
C ASP A 444 -10.75 -12.44 -10.34
N ALA A 445 -11.31 -11.91 -11.41
CA ALA A 445 -11.29 -10.48 -11.69
C ALA A 445 -12.52 -9.73 -11.13
N ASP A 446 -13.55 -10.45 -10.65
CA ASP A 446 -14.74 -9.87 -10.04
C ASP A 446 -14.45 -9.44 -8.60
N PRO A 447 -14.46 -8.12 -8.29
CA PRO A 447 -14.12 -7.65 -6.96
C PRO A 447 -15.09 -8.15 -5.87
N THR A 448 -16.36 -8.40 -6.21
CA THR A 448 -17.35 -8.91 -5.25
C THR A 448 -17.03 -10.34 -4.84
N LYS A 449 -16.72 -11.19 -5.80
CA LYS A 449 -16.33 -12.58 -5.52
C LYS A 449 -15.00 -12.64 -4.77
N ARG A 450 -14.02 -11.80 -5.14
CA ARG A 450 -12.75 -11.70 -4.43
C ARG A 450 -12.95 -11.29 -2.97
N ALA A 451 -13.79 -10.28 -2.72
CA ALA A 451 -14.12 -9.82 -1.38
C ALA A 451 -14.64 -10.97 -0.51
N GLU A 452 -15.58 -11.76 -1.03
CA GLU A 452 -16.14 -12.90 -0.29
C GLU A 452 -15.11 -14.00 -0.03
N LEU A 453 -14.23 -14.28 -0.98
CA LEU A 453 -13.15 -15.26 -0.81
C LEU A 453 -12.15 -14.79 0.28
N TYR A 454 -11.74 -13.52 0.28
CA TYR A 454 -10.84 -12.97 1.31
C TYR A 454 -11.50 -12.92 2.70
N LYS A 455 -12.80 -12.63 2.79
CA LYS A 455 -13.55 -12.74 4.06
C LYS A 455 -13.55 -14.17 4.60
N GLN A 456 -13.71 -15.17 3.73
CA GLN A 456 -13.61 -16.58 4.13
C GLN A 456 -12.22 -16.92 4.66
N VAL A 457 -11.16 -16.48 3.96
CA VAL A 457 -9.77 -16.64 4.45
C VAL A 457 -9.58 -15.99 5.82
N SER A 458 -10.02 -14.74 5.99
CA SER A 458 -9.92 -14.01 7.26
C SER A 458 -10.66 -14.72 8.38
N LYS A 459 -11.83 -15.29 8.10
CA LYS A 459 -12.62 -16.05 9.08
C LYS A 459 -11.88 -17.30 9.56
N ILE A 460 -11.33 -18.09 8.63
CA ILE A 460 -10.58 -19.31 8.95
C ILE A 460 -9.30 -18.95 9.70
N ALA A 461 -8.52 -18.00 9.19
CA ALA A 461 -7.27 -17.56 9.83
C ALA A 461 -7.48 -17.05 11.24
N ARG A 462 -8.61 -16.36 11.51
CA ARG A 462 -9.02 -15.90 12.85
C ARG A 462 -9.44 -17.06 13.74
N THR A 463 -10.26 -17.97 13.23
CA THR A 463 -10.76 -19.13 13.99
C THR A 463 -9.61 -20.03 14.43
N ASP A 464 -8.63 -20.23 13.57
CA ASP A 464 -7.50 -21.11 13.83
C ASP A 464 -6.29 -20.39 14.43
N ALA A 465 -6.37 -19.03 14.53
CA ALA A 465 -5.30 -18.17 15.03
C ALA A 465 -3.93 -18.49 14.41
N LEU A 466 -3.89 -18.70 13.08
CA LEU A 466 -2.67 -19.07 12.35
C LEU A 466 -1.62 -17.96 12.40
N ARG A 467 -2.11 -16.71 12.40
CA ARG A 467 -1.30 -15.50 12.57
C ARG A 467 -2.14 -14.46 13.31
N ILE A 468 -1.57 -13.83 14.31
CA ILE A 468 -2.27 -12.83 15.12
C ILE A 468 -1.91 -11.44 14.61
N PRO A 469 -2.84 -10.71 13.95
CA PRO A 469 -2.63 -9.32 13.60
C PRO A 469 -2.53 -8.50 14.90
N LEU A 470 -1.52 -7.67 15.01
CA LEU A 470 -1.29 -6.83 16.18
C LEU A 470 -1.73 -5.40 15.92
N LEU A 471 -1.08 -4.75 14.98
CA LEU A 471 -1.22 -3.32 14.71
C LEU A 471 -1.01 -3.03 13.22
N PHE A 472 -1.70 -2.01 12.71
CA PHE A 472 -1.28 -1.29 11.52
C PHE A 472 -0.39 -0.14 11.98
N ALA A 473 0.89 -0.19 11.63
CA ALA A 473 1.86 0.84 11.94
C ALA A 473 1.88 1.85 10.80
N ASP A 474 1.46 3.07 11.08
CA ASP A 474 1.51 4.17 10.13
C ASP A 474 2.86 4.89 10.25
N ARG A 475 3.39 5.42 9.15
CA ARG A 475 4.58 6.27 9.17
C ARG A 475 4.13 7.73 9.26
N PRO A 476 4.47 8.46 10.34
CA PRO A 476 4.02 9.83 10.47
C PRO A 476 4.88 10.79 9.64
N ASN A 477 4.21 11.72 8.98
CA ASN A 477 4.80 12.91 8.37
C ASN A 477 4.37 14.14 9.15
N ALA A 478 5.19 15.19 9.19
CA ALA A 478 4.78 16.47 9.72
C ALA A 478 4.91 17.55 8.66
N ALA A 479 3.97 18.48 8.67
CA ALA A 479 3.93 19.61 7.74
C ALA A 479 3.64 20.91 8.47
N THR A 480 4.03 22.04 7.89
CA THR A 480 3.57 23.34 8.36
C THR A 480 2.03 23.45 8.27
N ALA A 481 1.40 24.08 9.27
CA ALA A 481 -0.05 24.33 9.25
C ALA A 481 -0.49 25.25 8.09
N ARG A 482 0.44 25.91 7.39
CA ARG A 482 0.18 26.67 6.17
C ARG A 482 -0.08 25.80 4.95
N LEU A 483 0.36 24.52 4.96
CA LEU A 483 0.12 23.58 3.86
C LEU A 483 -1.31 23.06 3.92
N VAL A 484 -2.09 23.34 2.88
CA VAL A 484 -3.51 22.95 2.79
C VAL A 484 -3.67 21.82 1.78
N GLY A 485 -4.60 20.90 2.06
CA GLY A 485 -4.88 19.75 1.20
C GLY A 485 -3.93 18.57 1.39
N TYR A 486 -2.95 18.68 2.29
CA TYR A 486 -2.02 17.58 2.57
C TYR A 486 -2.67 16.56 3.52
N THR A 487 -2.80 15.32 3.07
CA THR A 487 -3.44 14.22 3.79
C THR A 487 -2.44 13.17 4.32
N GLY A 488 -1.14 13.47 4.26
CA GLY A 488 -0.08 12.50 4.59
C GLY A 488 0.37 11.65 3.39
N ILE A 489 -0.33 11.75 2.26
CA ILE A 489 0.05 11.07 1.01
C ILE A 489 1.08 11.92 0.28
N GLU A 490 2.06 11.25 -0.31
CA GLU A 490 3.20 11.88 -0.97
C GLU A 490 2.90 12.31 -2.40
N TYR A 491 1.73 12.87 -2.63
CA TYR A 491 1.33 13.49 -3.90
C TYR A 491 0.99 14.96 -3.65
N PHE A 492 1.71 15.86 -4.29
CA PHE A 492 1.63 17.30 -4.06
C PHE A 492 0.94 18.06 -5.18
N GLY A 493 0.33 17.35 -6.13
CA GLY A 493 -0.37 17.98 -7.27
C GLY A 493 -1.61 18.79 -6.91
N THR A 494 -2.18 18.60 -5.71
CA THR A 494 -3.43 19.23 -5.25
C THR A 494 -3.27 20.11 -4.02
N VAL A 495 -2.04 20.23 -3.48
CA VAL A 495 -1.79 21.03 -2.27
C VAL A 495 -1.42 22.48 -2.60
N TRP A 496 -1.57 23.37 -1.65
CA TRP A 496 -1.18 24.78 -1.76
C TRP A 496 -0.75 25.36 -0.42
N LEU A 497 0.04 26.44 -0.47
CA LEU A 497 0.54 27.15 0.72
C LEU A 497 -0.29 28.39 0.98
N ARG A 498 -0.82 28.53 2.21
CA ARG A 498 -1.37 29.81 2.66
C ARG A 498 -0.27 30.85 2.79
N PRO A 499 -0.57 32.12 2.48
CA PRO A 499 0.35 33.23 2.66
C PRO A 499 0.89 33.34 4.09
#